data_67b8a482b277f0a273650ee707fc5230
#
_entry.id   67b8a482b277f0a273650ee707fc5230
#
_cell.length_a   1.000
_cell.length_b   1.000
_cell.length_c   1.000
_cell.angle_alpha   90.00
_cell.angle_beta   90.00
_cell.angle_gamma   90.00
#
_symmetry.space_group_name_H-M   'P 1'
#
loop_
_entity.id
_entity.type
_entity.pdbx_description
1 polymer ?
#
loop_
_entity_poly.entity_id
_entity_poly.type
_entity_poly.pdbx_seq_one_letter_code
_entity_poly.pdbx_strand_id
1 'polypeptide(L)'
;NLFNAGYARARADWLVGMNGSRLFSVRYGGKLNIGRVQTPTLAMIVQRDAEVNGFIKQKYYTSDLNCGGFILSSARIDDENAADTLVSACDGSTVTISSVKREVKTDKAPKLYDLTTLQREANKAFGYTAQQTLDYTQSLYEGKLVTYPRTDSQYLSDDMAQTALDVAKLCDTYFGFGILHTPDISKVINNAKVSGHHAIIPTSGI
;
A
#
# COMPACT_ATOMS: atom_id res chain seq x y z
N ASN A 1 -30.22 -14.24 8.91
CA ASN A 1 -29.29 -13.35 9.59
C ASN A 1 -28.56 -12.40 8.63
N LEU A 2 -28.00 -12.90 7.52
CA LEU A 2 -27.32 -12.09 6.50
C LEU A 2 -28.29 -11.13 5.79
N PHE A 3 -29.48 -11.59 5.47
CA PHE A 3 -30.54 -10.75 4.88
C PHE A 3 -30.90 -9.58 5.79
N ASN A 4 -31.11 -9.82 7.08
CA ASN A 4 -31.46 -8.76 8.03
C ASN A 4 -30.34 -7.72 8.17
N ALA A 5 -29.07 -8.15 8.16
CA ALA A 5 -27.93 -7.25 8.18
C ALA A 5 -27.87 -6.39 6.91
N GLY A 6 -28.05 -6.99 5.73
CA GLY A 6 -28.11 -6.26 4.45
C GLY A 6 -29.28 -5.28 4.38
N TYR A 7 -30.45 -5.68 4.84
CA TYR A 7 -31.64 -4.83 4.88
C TYR A 7 -31.50 -3.66 5.85
N ALA A 8 -30.99 -3.91 7.05
CA ALA A 8 -30.74 -2.86 8.04
C ALA A 8 -29.72 -1.83 7.50
N ARG A 9 -28.66 -2.30 6.84
CA ARG A 9 -27.68 -1.44 6.19
C ARG A 9 -28.31 -0.59 5.08
N ALA A 10 -29.08 -1.19 4.19
CA ALA A 10 -29.73 -0.46 3.10
C ALA A 10 -30.71 0.61 3.63
N ARG A 11 -31.47 0.31 4.66
CA ARG A 11 -32.36 1.28 5.31
C ARG A 11 -31.60 2.41 6.00
N ALA A 12 -30.53 2.09 6.72
CA ALA A 12 -29.71 3.10 7.37
C ALA A 12 -29.07 4.04 6.32
N ASP A 13 -28.50 3.49 5.25
CA ASP A 13 -27.91 4.27 4.16
C ASP A 13 -28.97 5.18 3.51
N TRP A 14 -30.18 4.69 3.28
CA TRP A 14 -31.26 5.48 2.71
C TRP A 14 -31.73 6.59 3.66
N LEU A 15 -32.05 6.25 4.91
CA LEU A 15 -32.55 7.22 5.89
C LEU A 15 -31.54 8.32 6.19
N VAL A 16 -30.30 7.96 6.48
CA VAL A 16 -29.23 8.93 6.81
C VAL A 16 -28.79 9.70 5.56
N GLY A 17 -28.55 9.00 4.47
CA GLY A 17 -28.08 9.60 3.23
C GLY A 17 -29.09 10.58 2.62
N MET A 18 -30.35 10.18 2.50
CA MET A 18 -31.38 11.03 1.94
C MET A 18 -31.72 12.23 2.82
N ASN A 19 -31.98 12.00 4.09
CA ASN A 19 -32.37 13.08 5.00
C ASN A 19 -31.21 14.03 5.28
N GLY A 20 -30.01 13.48 5.50
CA GLY A 20 -28.79 14.27 5.68
C GLY A 20 -28.46 15.12 4.43
N SER A 21 -28.48 14.51 3.26
CA SER A 21 -28.21 15.24 2.00
C SER A 21 -29.21 16.38 1.77
N ARG A 22 -30.50 16.12 1.99
CA ARG A 22 -31.55 17.15 1.87
C ARG A 22 -31.36 18.26 2.89
N LEU A 23 -31.17 17.92 4.16
CA LEU A 23 -30.99 18.89 5.23
C LEU A 23 -29.83 19.83 4.96
N PHE A 24 -28.67 19.26 4.68
CA PHE A 24 -27.45 20.05 4.43
C PHE A 24 -27.54 20.85 3.12
N SER A 25 -28.11 20.25 2.07
CA SER A 25 -28.31 20.97 0.81
C SER A 25 -29.23 22.20 0.97
N VAL A 26 -30.32 22.06 1.71
CA VAL A 26 -31.23 23.19 2.01
C VAL A 26 -30.55 24.21 2.93
N ARG A 27 -29.87 23.75 3.98
CA ARG A 27 -29.25 24.64 4.98
C ARG A 27 -28.12 25.49 4.41
N TYR A 28 -27.35 24.95 3.45
CA TYR A 28 -26.18 25.62 2.90
C TYR A 28 -26.36 26.10 1.44
N GLY A 29 -27.54 25.95 0.86
CA GLY A 29 -27.88 26.50 -0.44
C GLY A 29 -27.15 25.83 -1.62
N GLY A 30 -26.69 24.58 -1.48
CA GLY A 30 -25.92 23.86 -2.49
C GLY A 30 -26.18 22.36 -2.45
N LYS A 31 -25.81 21.63 -3.50
CA LYS A 31 -25.93 20.16 -3.53
C LYS A 31 -24.84 19.53 -2.66
N LEU A 32 -25.21 19.09 -1.47
CA LEU A 32 -24.32 18.41 -0.54
C LEU A 32 -24.80 16.97 -0.31
N ASN A 33 -23.95 16.01 -0.66
CA ASN A 33 -24.26 14.61 -0.53
C ASN A 33 -23.66 14.07 0.79
N ILE A 34 -24.51 13.40 1.56
CA ILE A 34 -24.13 12.66 2.77
C ILE A 34 -24.19 11.18 2.48
N GLY A 35 -23.20 10.43 2.86
CA GLY A 35 -23.18 9.00 2.69
C GLY A 35 -22.24 8.29 3.67
N ARG A 36 -22.56 7.05 3.96
CA ARG A 36 -21.89 6.22 4.96
C ARG A 36 -20.38 6.02 4.69
N VAL A 37 -19.96 6.03 3.43
CA VAL A 37 -18.55 5.87 3.06
C VAL A 37 -17.95 7.23 2.69
N GLN A 38 -18.58 7.98 1.80
CA GLN A 38 -18.02 9.23 1.28
C GLN A 38 -17.82 10.30 2.37
N THR A 39 -18.76 10.44 3.32
CA THR A 39 -18.65 11.47 4.35
C THR A 39 -17.52 11.19 5.36
N PRO A 40 -17.38 9.99 5.93
CA PRO A 40 -16.23 9.67 6.77
C PRO A 40 -14.90 9.76 6.02
N THR A 41 -14.85 9.33 4.76
CA THR A 41 -13.64 9.44 3.95
C THR A 41 -13.23 10.89 3.75
N LEU A 42 -14.18 11.76 3.42
CA LEU A 42 -13.93 13.20 3.31
C LEU A 42 -13.47 13.78 4.64
N ALA A 43 -14.08 13.40 5.75
CA ALA A 43 -13.67 13.86 7.07
C ALA A 43 -12.21 13.48 7.40
N MET A 44 -11.79 12.26 7.08
CA MET A 44 -10.39 11.83 7.24
C MET A 44 -9.42 12.65 6.38
N ILE A 45 -9.79 12.96 5.14
CA ILE A 45 -8.99 13.79 4.24
C ILE A 45 -8.85 15.21 4.82
N VAL A 46 -9.96 15.82 5.21
CA VAL A 46 -9.98 17.18 5.79
C VAL A 46 -9.15 17.23 7.08
N GLN A 47 -9.25 16.22 7.93
CA GLN A 47 -8.43 16.13 9.12
C GLN A 47 -6.95 16.06 8.77
N ARG A 48 -6.59 15.24 7.77
CA ARG A 48 -5.19 15.12 7.33
C ARG A 48 -4.67 16.43 6.73
N ASP A 49 -5.47 17.12 5.94
CA ASP A 49 -5.13 18.43 5.42
C ASP A 49 -4.90 19.45 6.53
N ALA A 50 -5.75 19.44 7.57
CA ALA A 50 -5.56 20.31 8.72
C ALA A 50 -4.25 20.01 9.47
N GLU A 51 -3.88 18.74 9.65
CA GLU A 51 -2.61 18.33 10.23
C GLU A 51 -1.40 18.81 9.39
N VAL A 52 -1.50 18.67 8.06
CA VAL A 52 -0.44 19.12 7.14
C VAL A 52 -0.29 20.64 7.17
N ASN A 53 -1.42 21.36 7.11
CA ASN A 53 -1.42 22.83 7.14
C ASN A 53 -1.01 23.40 8.50
N GLY A 54 -1.31 22.69 9.58
CA GLY A 54 -0.91 23.04 10.94
C GLY A 54 0.48 22.55 11.34
N PHE A 55 1.22 21.89 10.42
CA PHE A 55 2.52 21.33 10.74
C PHE A 55 3.57 22.40 10.98
N ILE A 56 4.11 22.42 12.18
CA ILE A 56 5.21 23.30 12.57
C ILE A 56 6.52 22.52 12.43
N LYS A 57 7.39 23.02 11.55
CA LYS A 57 8.72 22.43 11.37
C LYS A 57 9.54 22.57 12.65
N GLN A 58 10.05 21.46 13.16
CA GLN A 58 11.00 21.42 14.27
C GLN A 58 12.38 21.07 13.72
N LYS A 59 13.37 21.87 14.06
CA LYS A 59 14.77 21.55 13.77
C LYS A 59 15.24 20.45 14.72
N TYR A 60 16.05 19.60 14.23
CA TYR A 60 16.85 18.66 15.02
C TYR A 60 18.23 18.56 14.38
N TYR A 61 19.19 18.07 15.14
CA TYR A 61 20.58 17.93 14.74
C TYR A 61 21.01 16.48 14.88
N THR A 62 21.95 16.10 14.06
CA THR A 62 22.71 14.85 14.18
C THR A 62 24.18 15.18 14.00
N SER A 63 25.02 14.58 14.79
CA SER A 63 26.48 14.76 14.68
C SER A 63 27.07 13.52 14.03
N ASP A 64 27.83 13.71 12.97
CA ASP A 64 28.49 12.64 12.22
C ASP A 64 29.98 12.64 12.48
N LEU A 65 30.52 11.52 12.96
CA LEU A 65 31.94 11.31 13.19
C LEU A 65 32.52 10.51 12.02
N ASN A 66 33.47 11.09 11.33
CA ASN A 66 34.21 10.41 10.27
C ASN A 66 35.41 9.65 10.87
N CYS A 67 35.32 8.34 10.89
CA CYS A 67 36.33 7.45 11.46
C CYS A 67 37.28 6.85 10.40
N GLY A 68 37.41 7.50 9.24
CA GLY A 68 38.43 7.10 8.21
C GLY A 68 38.02 5.93 7.30
N GLY A 69 36.86 5.31 7.49
CA GLY A 69 36.35 4.23 6.64
C GLY A 69 34.87 3.98 6.86
N PHE A 70 34.30 4.62 7.86
CA PHE A 70 32.88 4.58 8.18
C PHE A 70 32.48 5.85 8.93
N ILE A 71 31.19 6.14 8.93
CA ILE A 71 30.61 7.29 9.64
C ILE A 71 29.77 6.76 10.81
N LEU A 72 29.98 7.33 11.98
CA LEU A 72 29.13 7.13 13.14
C LEU A 72 28.24 8.33 13.30
N SER A 73 26.93 8.13 13.23
CA SER A 73 25.94 9.18 13.45
C SER A 73 25.36 9.10 14.86
N SER A 74 25.21 10.26 15.50
CA SER A 74 24.54 10.35 16.81
C SER A 74 23.06 10.05 16.68
N ALA A 75 22.39 9.80 17.80
CA ALA A 75 20.94 9.91 17.88
C ALA A 75 20.50 11.37 17.62
N ARG A 76 19.22 11.57 17.36
CA ARG A 76 18.62 12.90 17.22
C ARG A 76 18.88 13.76 18.46
N ILE A 77 19.31 14.98 18.24
CA ILE A 77 19.56 16.01 19.26
C ILE A 77 18.63 17.19 18.96
N ASP A 78 17.80 17.59 19.91
CA ASP A 78 16.82 18.68 19.69
C ASP A 78 17.38 20.08 20.03
N ASP A 79 18.54 20.15 20.67
CA ASP A 79 19.23 21.40 21.03
C ASP A 79 20.55 21.57 20.26
N GLU A 80 20.72 22.75 19.65
CA GLU A 80 21.89 23.09 18.83
C GLU A 80 23.17 23.14 19.68
N ASN A 81 23.10 23.75 20.86
CA ASN A 81 24.27 23.85 21.73
C ASN A 81 24.74 22.48 22.24
N ALA A 82 23.79 21.54 22.46
CA ALA A 82 24.13 20.18 22.83
C ALA A 82 24.81 19.43 21.67
N ALA A 83 24.39 19.68 20.43
CA ALA A 83 25.02 19.12 19.24
C ALA A 83 26.46 19.66 19.05
N ASP A 84 26.65 20.97 19.20
CA ASP A 84 27.96 21.62 19.10
C ASP A 84 28.92 21.17 20.21
N THR A 85 28.40 21.01 21.43
CA THR A 85 29.18 20.48 22.56
C THR A 85 29.64 19.06 22.28
N LEU A 86 28.76 18.20 21.72
CA LEU A 86 29.11 16.84 21.34
C LEU A 86 30.19 16.82 20.26
N VAL A 87 30.07 17.63 19.20
CA VAL A 87 31.07 17.75 18.15
C VAL A 87 32.41 18.16 18.72
N SER A 88 32.42 19.22 19.55
CA SER A 88 33.66 19.75 20.18
C SER A 88 34.33 18.73 21.11
N ALA A 89 33.54 17.91 21.80
CA ALA A 89 34.06 16.87 22.68
C ALA A 89 34.63 15.65 21.90
N CYS A 90 34.12 15.40 20.71
CA CYS A 90 34.51 14.24 19.89
C CYS A 90 35.63 14.56 18.89
N ASP A 91 35.81 15.83 18.52
CA ASP A 91 36.80 16.22 17.52
C ASP A 91 38.23 15.93 17.99
N GLY A 92 38.98 15.20 17.16
CA GLY A 92 40.34 14.74 17.51
C GLY A 92 40.42 13.68 18.60
N SER A 93 39.29 13.19 19.11
CA SER A 93 39.29 12.16 20.17
C SER A 93 39.40 10.74 19.60
N THR A 94 39.79 9.78 20.47
CA THR A 94 39.78 8.37 20.13
C THR A 94 38.42 7.75 20.46
N VAL A 95 37.80 7.10 19.46
CA VAL A 95 36.54 6.36 19.65
C VAL A 95 36.80 4.87 19.84
N THR A 96 36.11 4.28 20.79
CA THR A 96 36.14 2.82 21.04
C THR A 96 34.83 2.19 20.65
N ILE A 97 34.87 1.22 19.73
CA ILE A 97 33.68 0.46 19.35
C ILE A 97 33.39 -0.54 20.49
N SER A 98 32.28 -0.31 21.21
CA SER A 98 31.88 -1.16 22.33
C SER A 98 31.15 -2.44 21.88
N SER A 99 30.45 -2.40 20.76
CA SER A 99 29.77 -3.58 20.21
C SER A 99 29.56 -3.47 18.71
N VAL A 100 29.55 -4.61 18.05
CA VAL A 100 29.18 -4.73 16.64
C VAL A 100 28.06 -5.78 16.54
N LYS A 101 26.90 -5.36 16.04
CA LYS A 101 25.78 -6.26 15.78
C LYS A 101 25.64 -6.47 14.26
N ARG A 102 25.75 -7.71 13.83
CA ARG A 102 25.50 -8.10 12.45
C ARG A 102 24.13 -8.74 12.34
N GLU A 103 23.26 -8.17 11.54
CA GLU A 103 21.93 -8.72 11.25
C GLU A 103 21.85 -9.12 9.79
N VAL A 104 21.38 -10.33 9.53
CA VAL A 104 21.02 -10.77 8.18
C VAL A 104 19.54 -10.46 8.01
N LYS A 105 19.22 -9.53 7.13
CA LYS A 105 17.84 -9.23 6.74
C LYS A 105 17.52 -9.99 5.45
N THR A 106 16.38 -10.66 5.48
CA THR A 106 15.86 -11.35 4.29
C THR A 106 14.63 -10.60 3.80
N ASP A 107 14.72 -10.06 2.61
CA ASP A 107 13.56 -9.46 1.94
C ASP A 107 12.68 -10.58 1.36
N LYS A 108 11.40 -10.54 1.70
CA LYS A 108 10.42 -11.47 1.16
C LYS A 108 9.99 -11.00 -0.22
N ALA A 109 9.78 -11.95 -1.13
CA ALA A 109 9.16 -11.65 -2.40
C ALA A 109 7.79 -10.96 -2.18
N PRO A 110 7.43 -9.98 -3.03
CA PRO A 110 6.11 -9.35 -2.96
C PRO A 110 5.02 -10.40 -3.17
N LYS A 111 3.84 -10.12 -2.63
CA LYS A 111 2.65 -10.93 -2.88
C LYS A 111 2.09 -10.63 -4.26
N LEU A 112 1.13 -11.44 -4.69
CA LEU A 112 0.35 -11.15 -5.90
C LEU A 112 -0.55 -9.91 -5.69
N TYR A 113 -1.12 -9.41 -6.77
CA TYR A 113 -1.94 -8.22 -6.73
C TYR A 113 -3.39 -8.49 -6.33
N ASP A 114 -3.86 -7.73 -5.34
CA ASP A 114 -5.25 -7.33 -5.22
C ASP A 114 -5.46 -6.01 -5.99
N LEU A 115 -6.71 -5.57 -6.13
CA LEU A 115 -7.01 -4.34 -6.84
C LEU A 115 -6.34 -3.11 -6.20
N THR A 116 -6.38 -2.99 -4.89
CA THR A 116 -5.84 -1.83 -4.18
C THR A 116 -4.32 -1.73 -4.31
N THR A 117 -3.61 -2.84 -4.20
CA THR A 117 -2.15 -2.86 -4.39
C THR A 117 -1.77 -2.55 -5.82
N LEU A 118 -2.50 -3.11 -6.80
CA LEU A 118 -2.30 -2.81 -8.22
C LEU A 118 -2.51 -1.31 -8.51
N GLN A 119 -3.57 -0.71 -7.97
CA GLN A 119 -3.85 0.72 -8.13
C GLN A 119 -2.74 1.60 -7.54
N ARG A 120 -2.24 1.25 -6.36
CA ARG A 120 -1.14 1.99 -5.71
C ARG A 120 0.16 1.92 -6.51
N GLU A 121 0.52 0.75 -7.00
CA GLU A 121 1.75 0.57 -7.77
C GLU A 121 1.64 1.18 -9.16
N ALA A 122 0.50 1.04 -9.84
CA ALA A 122 0.25 1.71 -11.11
C ALA A 122 0.29 3.24 -10.99
N ASN A 123 -0.25 3.78 -9.89
CA ASN A 123 -0.12 5.22 -9.62
C ASN A 123 1.33 5.63 -9.41
N LYS A 124 2.10 4.85 -8.63
CA LYS A 124 3.51 5.15 -8.37
C LYS A 124 4.38 5.06 -9.65
N ALA A 125 4.11 4.07 -10.49
CA ALA A 125 4.92 3.80 -11.69
C ALA A 125 4.53 4.68 -12.89
N PHE A 126 3.23 4.93 -13.07
CA PHE A 126 2.67 5.54 -14.28
C PHE A 126 1.81 6.79 -14.03
N GLY A 127 1.56 7.15 -12.79
CA GLY A 127 0.68 8.26 -12.44
C GLY A 127 -0.81 8.00 -12.67
N TYR A 128 -1.21 6.74 -12.89
CA TYR A 128 -2.61 6.41 -13.15
C TYR A 128 -3.48 6.65 -11.90
N THR A 129 -4.68 7.16 -12.12
CA THR A 129 -5.69 7.20 -11.06
C THR A 129 -6.19 5.79 -10.73
N ALA A 130 -6.80 5.62 -9.56
CA ALA A 130 -7.42 4.36 -9.18
C ALA A 130 -8.49 3.92 -10.20
N GLN A 131 -9.27 4.87 -10.74
CA GLN A 131 -10.28 4.58 -11.75
C GLN A 131 -9.64 4.12 -13.07
N GLN A 132 -8.64 4.83 -13.58
CA GLN A 132 -7.93 4.42 -14.80
C GLN A 132 -7.33 3.03 -14.68
N THR A 133 -6.69 2.72 -13.54
CA THR A 133 -6.14 1.37 -13.31
C THR A 133 -7.24 0.31 -13.33
N LEU A 134 -8.38 0.59 -12.70
CA LEU A 134 -9.52 -0.32 -12.73
C LEU A 134 -10.05 -0.53 -14.14
N ASP A 135 -10.23 0.56 -14.91
CA ASP A 135 -10.79 0.50 -16.27
C ASP A 135 -9.86 -0.28 -17.21
N TYR A 136 -8.55 -0.06 -17.13
CA TYR A 136 -7.58 -0.84 -17.90
C TYR A 136 -7.58 -2.32 -17.52
N THR A 137 -7.57 -2.60 -16.20
CA THR A 137 -7.57 -4.00 -15.74
C THR A 137 -8.89 -4.70 -16.09
N GLN A 138 -10.01 -3.97 -16.05
CA GLN A 138 -11.31 -4.48 -16.46
C GLN A 138 -11.31 -4.82 -17.96
N SER A 139 -10.75 -3.95 -18.80
CA SER A 139 -10.61 -4.22 -20.24
C SER A 139 -9.74 -5.45 -20.53
N LEU A 140 -8.63 -5.62 -19.79
CA LEU A 140 -7.79 -6.80 -19.88
C LEU A 140 -8.54 -8.08 -19.45
N TYR A 141 -9.35 -7.98 -18.41
CA TYR A 141 -10.20 -9.09 -17.97
C TYR A 141 -11.25 -9.48 -19.01
N GLU A 142 -11.93 -8.51 -19.60
CA GLU A 142 -12.90 -8.73 -20.68
C GLU A 142 -12.24 -9.32 -21.93
N GLY A 143 -10.99 -8.91 -22.20
CA GLY A 143 -10.13 -9.55 -23.20
C GLY A 143 -9.57 -10.92 -22.81
N LYS A 144 -9.90 -11.44 -21.61
CA LYS A 144 -9.42 -12.72 -21.07
C LYS A 144 -7.90 -12.79 -20.89
N LEU A 145 -7.23 -11.66 -20.71
CA LEU A 145 -5.78 -11.59 -20.52
C LEU A 145 -5.36 -11.63 -19.04
N VAL A 146 -6.27 -11.24 -18.14
CA VAL A 146 -6.05 -11.31 -16.69
C VAL A 146 -7.28 -11.88 -15.99
N THR A 147 -7.11 -12.31 -14.75
CA THR A 147 -8.20 -12.78 -13.88
C THR A 147 -9.04 -11.62 -13.36
N TYR A 148 -10.14 -11.91 -12.66
CA TYR A 148 -11.12 -10.91 -12.22
C TYR A 148 -10.48 -9.80 -11.35
N PRO A 149 -10.60 -8.52 -11.72
CA PRO A 149 -9.84 -7.46 -11.11
C PRO A 149 -10.36 -6.98 -9.75
N ARG A 150 -11.67 -7.16 -9.45
CA ARG A 150 -12.23 -6.68 -8.18
C ARG A 150 -12.07 -7.74 -7.11
N THR A 151 -10.85 -7.96 -6.68
CA THR A 151 -10.49 -8.90 -5.61
C THR A 151 -9.72 -8.18 -4.50
N ASP A 152 -9.90 -8.65 -3.29
CA ASP A 152 -9.16 -8.26 -2.09
C ASP A 152 -8.08 -9.27 -1.70
N SER A 153 -8.00 -10.40 -2.43
CA SER A 153 -7.02 -11.44 -2.18
C SER A 153 -5.72 -11.18 -2.93
N GLN A 154 -4.61 -11.44 -2.24
CA GLN A 154 -3.24 -11.47 -2.79
C GLN A 154 -2.71 -12.90 -2.92
N TYR A 155 -3.61 -13.89 -2.85
CA TYR A 155 -3.29 -15.32 -2.86
C TYR A 155 -4.12 -16.06 -3.91
N LEU A 156 -3.62 -17.22 -4.29
CA LEU A 156 -4.31 -18.18 -5.13
C LEU A 156 -4.84 -19.34 -4.29
N SER A 157 -5.83 -20.03 -4.78
CA SER A 157 -6.31 -21.30 -4.23
C SER A 157 -5.45 -22.48 -4.70
N ASP A 158 -5.54 -23.61 -4.02
CA ASP A 158 -4.71 -24.79 -4.29
C ASP A 158 -4.91 -25.34 -5.71
N ASP A 159 -6.13 -25.28 -6.24
CA ASP A 159 -6.48 -25.70 -7.60
C ASP A 159 -5.80 -24.85 -8.69
N MET A 160 -5.36 -23.63 -8.35
CA MET A 160 -4.66 -22.74 -9.25
C MET A 160 -3.14 -22.99 -9.33
N ALA A 161 -2.59 -23.93 -8.55
CA ALA A 161 -1.16 -24.13 -8.44
C ALA A 161 -0.50 -24.46 -9.80
N GLN A 162 -1.05 -25.43 -10.55
CA GLN A 162 -0.50 -25.78 -11.86
C GLN A 162 -0.69 -24.65 -12.87
N THR A 163 -1.86 -24.03 -12.89
CA THR A 163 -2.17 -22.88 -13.76
C THR A 163 -1.19 -21.74 -13.55
N ALA A 164 -0.86 -21.44 -12.31
CA ALA A 164 0.10 -20.37 -11.97
C ALA A 164 1.51 -20.65 -12.51
N LEU A 165 1.97 -21.90 -12.44
CA LEU A 165 3.25 -22.32 -13.03
C LEU A 165 3.25 -22.21 -14.55
N ASP A 166 2.18 -22.63 -15.20
CA ASP A 166 2.06 -22.62 -16.67
C ASP A 166 2.00 -21.16 -17.16
N VAL A 167 1.24 -20.32 -16.49
CA VAL A 167 1.18 -18.87 -16.78
C VAL A 167 2.54 -18.20 -16.54
N ALA A 168 3.26 -18.53 -15.47
CA ALA A 168 4.59 -17.98 -15.22
C ALA A 168 5.58 -18.31 -16.36
N LYS A 169 5.56 -19.55 -16.86
CA LYS A 169 6.37 -19.98 -18.02
C LYS A 169 5.97 -19.25 -19.30
N LEU A 170 4.66 -19.09 -19.51
CA LEU A 170 4.14 -18.38 -20.68
C LEU A 170 4.59 -16.91 -20.66
N CYS A 171 4.45 -16.23 -19.50
CA CYS A 171 4.92 -14.88 -19.32
C CYS A 171 6.43 -14.75 -19.55
N ASP A 172 7.23 -15.70 -19.06
CA ASP A 172 8.67 -15.71 -19.30
C ASP A 172 9.00 -15.84 -20.78
N THR A 173 8.31 -16.71 -21.49
CA THR A 173 8.48 -16.89 -22.94
C THR A 173 8.12 -15.62 -23.72
N TYR A 174 7.05 -14.93 -23.31
CA TYR A 174 6.53 -13.76 -24.03
C TYR A 174 7.30 -12.49 -23.74
N PHE A 175 7.68 -12.28 -22.48
CA PHE A 175 8.31 -11.03 -22.02
C PHE A 175 9.81 -11.14 -21.74
N GLY A 176 10.37 -12.34 -21.78
CA GLY A 176 11.81 -12.56 -21.61
C GLY A 176 12.33 -12.20 -20.22
N PHE A 177 11.60 -12.54 -19.15
CA PHE A 177 12.00 -12.23 -17.77
C PHE A 177 13.24 -13.00 -17.31
N GLY A 178 13.60 -14.11 -18.00
CA GLY A 178 14.77 -14.91 -17.69
C GLY A 178 14.61 -15.72 -16.40
N ILE A 179 13.47 -16.35 -16.21
CA ILE A 179 13.20 -17.21 -15.05
C ILE A 179 14.12 -18.43 -15.08
N LEU A 180 15.18 -18.42 -14.29
CA LEU A 180 16.20 -19.48 -14.25
C LEU A 180 15.75 -20.76 -13.53
N HIS A 181 14.77 -20.65 -12.63
CA HIS A 181 14.29 -21.76 -11.80
C HIS A 181 12.76 -21.76 -11.72
N THR A 182 12.17 -22.93 -11.52
CA THR A 182 10.73 -23.06 -11.28
C THR A 182 10.35 -22.23 -10.05
N PRO A 183 9.40 -21.27 -10.17
CA PRO A 183 9.00 -20.45 -9.04
C PRO A 183 8.42 -21.28 -7.89
N ASP A 184 8.74 -20.92 -6.65
CA ASP A 184 8.13 -21.52 -5.46
C ASP A 184 6.75 -20.89 -5.23
N ILE A 185 5.73 -21.50 -5.79
CA ILE A 185 4.34 -21.02 -5.71
C ILE A 185 3.70 -21.27 -4.33
N SER A 186 4.30 -22.09 -3.47
CA SER A 186 3.74 -22.40 -2.14
C SER A 186 3.52 -21.12 -1.30
N LYS A 187 4.31 -20.09 -1.55
CA LYS A 187 4.24 -18.79 -0.87
C LYS A 187 3.04 -17.93 -1.27
N VAL A 188 2.44 -18.21 -2.41
CA VAL A 188 1.29 -17.48 -2.95
C VAL A 188 0.00 -18.29 -2.92
N ILE A 189 0.04 -19.56 -2.51
CA ILE A 189 -1.11 -20.42 -2.33
C ILE A 189 -1.61 -20.32 -0.88
N ASN A 190 -2.88 -19.93 -0.69
CA ASN A 190 -3.50 -19.91 0.63
C ASN A 190 -5.03 -19.84 0.54
N ASN A 191 -5.70 -21.01 0.60
CA ASN A 191 -7.16 -21.10 0.52
C ASN A 191 -7.89 -20.28 1.58
N ALA A 192 -7.36 -20.18 2.79
CA ALA A 192 -7.99 -19.43 3.87
C ALA A 192 -8.03 -17.90 3.63
N LYS A 193 -7.21 -17.41 2.70
CA LYS A 193 -7.12 -16.00 2.32
C LYS A 193 -7.73 -15.70 0.95
N VAL A 194 -8.46 -16.65 0.37
CA VAL A 194 -9.25 -16.48 -0.85
C VAL A 194 -10.71 -16.57 -0.47
N SER A 195 -11.40 -15.42 -0.39
CA SER A 195 -12.77 -15.32 0.13
C SER A 195 -13.85 -15.33 -0.95
N GLY A 196 -13.53 -15.14 -2.19
CA GLY A 196 -14.48 -15.10 -3.30
C GLY A 196 -13.76 -15.19 -4.64
N HIS A 197 -12.76 -14.35 -4.79
CA HIS A 197 -11.88 -14.35 -5.95
C HIS A 197 -10.43 -14.41 -5.46
N HIS A 198 -9.59 -15.10 -6.23
CA HIS A 198 -8.15 -15.14 -5.99
C HIS A 198 -7.47 -13.85 -6.52
N ALA A 199 -6.16 -13.72 -6.31
CA ALA A 199 -5.35 -12.59 -6.76
C ALA A 199 -5.44 -12.38 -8.30
N ILE A 200 -5.13 -11.16 -8.72
CA ILE A 200 -5.03 -10.79 -10.13
C ILE A 200 -3.74 -11.38 -10.69
N ILE A 201 -3.88 -12.26 -11.68
CA ILE A 201 -2.77 -12.82 -12.43
C ILE A 201 -3.09 -12.80 -13.93
N PRO A 202 -2.10 -12.86 -14.82
CA PRO A 202 -2.31 -13.13 -16.23
C PRO A 202 -3.00 -14.48 -16.45
N THR A 203 -3.57 -14.67 -17.62
CA THR A 203 -4.17 -15.94 -18.04
C THR A 203 -3.38 -16.54 -19.19
N SER A 204 -3.79 -17.71 -19.66
CA SER A 204 -3.24 -18.33 -20.88
C SER A 204 -3.67 -17.64 -22.18
N GLY A 205 -4.44 -16.56 -22.10
CA GLY A 205 -4.88 -15.78 -23.25
C GLY A 205 -3.86 -14.74 -23.74
N ILE A 206 -2.69 -14.68 -23.09
CA ILE A 206 -1.60 -13.76 -23.45
C ILE A 206 -0.94 -14.19 -24.76
#